data_d74afea801ffc6d28bce5dd2a69b78f4
#
_entry.id   d74afea801ffc6d28bce5dd2a69b78f4
#
_cell.length_a   1.000
_cell.length_b   1.000
_cell.length_c   1.000
_cell.angle_alpha   90.00
_cell.angle_beta   90.00
_cell.angle_gamma   90.00
#
_symmetry.space_group_name_H-M   'P 1'
#
loop_
_entity.id
_entity.type
_entity.pdbx_description
1 polymer ?
#
loop_
_entity_poly.entity_id
_entity_poly.type
_entity_poly.pdbx_seq_one_letter_code
_entity_poly.pdbx_strand_id
1 'polypeptide(L)'
;KRNGVKIAVLGMLTPAIPNWLTENIWEGLRFDDMVKSAKKWMKIIQEKEHPDVVVGLFHSGREGGIKTKDYEEDASCVVAQQVPGFDIIMFGHDHTRFNQKIKNIEGKEVLCIDPANNAMTVAQADLTLTLKNGKVTNKQVTGTLVDVTKLPIDEEYMAHFKPEIEKVNQYVDRIIGNIENTIYTRDSYFGSSAFNDFILNLELQITKADIAFNAPLQFDASIKAGPVRVADMFNLYRFENQLYVMRMTGEEIRKHLEMSYDQWVNTMKSPDDHLLLLADTRGDAQRLGFKNFTFNFDSAAGIDYVVDVTKPDGQKVKILRMSKFTSYV
;
A
#
# COMPACT_ATOMS: atom_id res chain seq x y z
N LYS A 1 -16.85 -11.71 -26.80
CA LYS A 1 -16.48 -11.19 -28.14
C LYS A 1 -16.88 -9.73 -28.27
N ARG A 2 -16.05 -8.93 -28.92
CA ARG A 2 -16.36 -7.54 -29.35
C ARG A 2 -16.09 -7.39 -30.83
N ASN A 3 -17.05 -6.92 -31.59
CA ASN A 3 -16.95 -6.74 -33.06
C ASN A 3 -16.34 -7.96 -33.79
N GLY A 4 -16.75 -9.18 -33.40
CA GLY A 4 -16.23 -10.41 -33.94
C GLY A 4 -14.90 -10.91 -33.36
N VAL A 5 -14.15 -10.08 -32.65
CA VAL A 5 -12.86 -10.40 -32.02
C VAL A 5 -13.09 -11.14 -30.70
N LYS A 6 -12.36 -12.23 -30.48
CA LYS A 6 -12.38 -13.00 -29.22
C LYS A 6 -11.26 -12.51 -28.31
N ILE A 7 -11.62 -11.96 -27.16
CA ILE A 7 -10.70 -11.46 -26.16
C ILE A 7 -10.75 -12.39 -24.95
N ALA A 8 -9.62 -12.90 -24.51
CA ALA A 8 -9.47 -13.60 -23.24
C ALA A 8 -8.92 -12.62 -22.19
N VAL A 9 -9.48 -12.67 -21.00
CA VAL A 9 -8.97 -11.92 -19.85
C VAL A 9 -8.57 -12.93 -18.77
N LEU A 10 -7.31 -12.89 -18.36
CA LEU A 10 -6.78 -13.68 -17.25
C LEU A 10 -6.63 -12.77 -16.02
N GLY A 11 -7.47 -13.00 -15.00
CA GLY A 11 -7.33 -12.34 -13.70
C GLY A 11 -6.36 -13.10 -12.81
N MET A 12 -5.45 -12.38 -12.15
CA MET A 12 -4.51 -12.95 -11.18
C MET A 12 -4.26 -11.95 -10.06
N LEU A 13 -3.83 -12.47 -8.90
CA LEU A 13 -3.42 -11.63 -7.78
C LEU A 13 -2.12 -12.14 -7.17
N THR A 14 -1.48 -11.30 -6.38
CA THR A 14 -0.24 -11.63 -5.67
C THR A 14 -0.38 -12.86 -4.79
N PRO A 15 0.62 -13.74 -4.75
CA PRO A 15 0.62 -14.89 -3.85
C PRO A 15 0.97 -14.54 -2.39
N ALA A 16 1.30 -13.30 -2.09
CA ALA A 16 1.77 -12.88 -0.76
C ALA A 16 0.65 -12.68 0.28
N ILE A 17 -0.61 -12.91 -0.07
CA ILE A 17 -1.78 -12.76 0.81
C ILE A 17 -1.57 -13.36 2.22
N PRO A 18 -1.00 -14.57 2.39
CA PRO A 18 -0.78 -15.15 3.72
C PRO A 18 0.22 -14.39 4.60
N ASN A 19 1.00 -13.47 4.05
CA ASN A 19 1.91 -12.64 4.84
C ASN A 19 1.21 -11.45 5.51
N TRP A 20 0.02 -11.08 5.05
CA TRP A 20 -0.68 -9.88 5.52
C TRP A 20 -1.99 -10.18 6.23
N LEU A 21 -2.66 -11.26 5.85
CA LEU A 21 -3.97 -11.61 6.36
C LEU A 21 -3.91 -12.87 7.21
N THR A 22 -4.72 -12.91 8.24
CA THR A 22 -4.87 -14.10 9.09
C THR A 22 -5.52 -15.25 8.35
N GLU A 23 -5.15 -16.48 8.69
CA GLU A 23 -5.55 -17.70 8.01
C GLU A 23 -7.08 -17.84 7.83
N ASN A 24 -7.86 -17.41 8.83
CA ASN A 24 -9.32 -17.45 8.77
C ASN A 24 -9.94 -16.63 7.63
N ILE A 25 -9.21 -15.65 7.07
CA ILE A 25 -9.69 -14.80 5.96
C ILE A 25 -9.48 -15.48 4.61
N TRP A 26 -8.45 -16.32 4.48
CA TRP A 26 -8.13 -17.01 3.25
C TRP A 26 -8.17 -18.55 3.38
N GLU A 27 -8.78 -19.06 4.45
CA GLU A 27 -8.96 -20.50 4.69
C GLU A 27 -9.57 -21.21 3.46
N GLY A 28 -8.99 -22.35 3.09
CA GLY A 28 -9.40 -23.10 1.92
C GLY A 28 -8.85 -22.59 0.58
N LEU A 29 -8.13 -21.48 0.57
CA LEU A 29 -7.43 -20.96 -0.62
C LEU A 29 -5.95 -21.39 -0.61
N ARG A 30 -5.39 -21.53 -1.81
CA ARG A 30 -3.96 -21.75 -2.03
C ARG A 30 -3.43 -20.72 -3.00
N PHE A 31 -2.30 -20.12 -2.67
CA PHE A 31 -1.64 -19.10 -3.47
C PHE A 31 -0.40 -19.71 -4.12
N ASP A 32 -0.42 -19.84 -5.43
CA ASP A 32 0.69 -20.36 -6.22
C ASP A 32 1.47 -19.21 -6.87
N ASP A 33 2.73 -19.43 -7.20
CA ASP A 33 3.58 -18.48 -7.94
C ASP A 33 2.90 -18.00 -9.22
N MET A 34 2.96 -16.67 -9.46
CA MET A 34 2.25 -16.05 -10.58
C MET A 34 2.74 -16.52 -11.94
N VAL A 35 4.05 -16.69 -12.12
CA VAL A 35 4.62 -17.13 -13.41
C VAL A 35 4.20 -18.55 -13.72
N LYS A 36 4.24 -19.45 -12.74
CA LYS A 36 3.76 -20.84 -12.89
C LYS A 36 2.29 -20.90 -13.22
N SER A 37 1.49 -20.13 -12.49
CA SER A 37 0.04 -20.04 -12.72
C SER A 37 -0.28 -19.46 -14.08
N ALA A 38 0.38 -18.38 -14.49
CA ALA A 38 0.21 -17.77 -15.80
C ALA A 38 0.57 -18.73 -16.95
N LYS A 39 1.69 -19.48 -16.84
CA LYS A 39 2.07 -20.51 -17.83
C LYS A 39 0.99 -21.58 -17.98
N LYS A 40 0.47 -22.08 -16.86
CA LYS A 40 -0.60 -23.09 -16.84
C LYS A 40 -1.87 -22.56 -17.52
N TRP A 41 -2.33 -21.37 -17.12
CA TRP A 41 -3.57 -20.83 -17.65
C TRP A 41 -3.43 -20.34 -19.10
N MET A 42 -2.28 -19.79 -19.49
CA MET A 42 -2.03 -19.40 -20.87
C MET A 42 -2.10 -20.60 -21.81
N LYS A 43 -1.53 -21.75 -21.43
CA LYS A 43 -1.67 -22.99 -22.20
C LYS A 43 -3.14 -23.38 -22.41
N ILE A 44 -3.93 -23.36 -21.34
CA ILE A 44 -5.36 -23.69 -21.41
C ILE A 44 -6.12 -22.69 -22.30
N ILE A 45 -5.84 -21.40 -22.17
CA ILE A 45 -6.45 -20.32 -22.97
C ILE A 45 -6.15 -20.52 -24.44
N GLN A 46 -4.90 -20.76 -24.80
CA GLN A 46 -4.49 -20.97 -26.19
C GLN A 46 -5.08 -22.26 -26.80
N GLU A 47 -5.05 -23.37 -26.06
CA GLU A 47 -5.51 -24.67 -26.55
C GLU A 47 -7.03 -24.79 -26.64
N LYS A 48 -7.79 -24.16 -25.75
CA LYS A 48 -9.25 -24.31 -25.67
C LYS A 48 -10.03 -23.13 -26.22
N GLU A 49 -9.51 -21.92 -26.01
CA GLU A 49 -10.27 -20.72 -26.35
C GLU A 49 -9.83 -20.08 -27.67
N HIS A 50 -8.60 -20.31 -28.12
CA HIS A 50 -8.05 -19.69 -29.33
C HIS A 50 -8.39 -18.20 -29.46
N PRO A 51 -8.03 -17.35 -28.49
CA PRO A 51 -8.39 -15.94 -28.51
C PRO A 51 -7.58 -15.17 -29.55
N ASP A 52 -8.19 -14.11 -30.07
CA ASP A 52 -7.49 -13.14 -30.91
C ASP A 52 -6.59 -12.20 -30.09
N VAL A 53 -7.01 -11.91 -28.85
CA VAL A 53 -6.32 -11.00 -27.91
C VAL A 53 -6.35 -11.60 -26.52
N VAL A 54 -5.24 -11.47 -25.77
CA VAL A 54 -5.15 -11.85 -24.37
C VAL A 54 -4.74 -10.68 -23.50
N VAL A 55 -5.54 -10.40 -22.50
CA VAL A 55 -5.32 -9.35 -21.51
C VAL A 55 -5.09 -9.99 -20.14
N GLY A 56 -3.99 -9.64 -19.48
CA GLY A 56 -3.79 -9.86 -18.06
C GLY A 56 -4.44 -8.73 -17.25
N LEU A 57 -5.16 -9.07 -16.18
CA LEU A 57 -5.69 -8.12 -15.21
C LEU A 57 -5.22 -8.55 -13.82
N PHE A 58 -4.15 -7.94 -13.34
CA PHE A 58 -3.41 -8.43 -12.19
C PHE A 58 -3.45 -7.46 -11.01
N HIS A 59 -3.60 -8.01 -9.81
CA HIS A 59 -3.32 -7.28 -8.56
C HIS A 59 -2.02 -7.81 -7.97
N SER A 60 -0.92 -7.35 -8.52
CA SER A 60 0.48 -7.61 -8.15
C SER A 60 1.30 -6.51 -8.81
N GLY A 61 2.25 -5.94 -8.10
CA GLY A 61 3.07 -4.84 -8.61
C GLY A 61 4.00 -5.27 -9.76
N ARG A 62 4.84 -4.34 -10.16
CA ARG A 62 5.74 -4.51 -11.30
C ARG A 62 6.67 -5.70 -11.15
N GLU A 63 7.51 -5.69 -10.12
CA GLU A 63 8.50 -6.70 -9.78
C GLU A 63 9.06 -6.45 -8.38
N GLY A 64 9.35 -7.47 -7.60
CA GLY A 64 9.96 -7.31 -6.28
C GLY A 64 9.04 -7.64 -5.12
N GLY A 65 8.98 -6.74 -4.12
CA GLY A 65 8.25 -6.99 -2.88
C GLY A 65 8.84 -8.14 -2.07
N ILE A 66 8.00 -8.91 -1.41
CA ILE A 66 8.39 -10.10 -0.64
C ILE A 66 8.85 -11.21 -1.60
N LYS A 67 10.11 -11.63 -1.46
CA LYS A 67 10.66 -12.75 -2.22
C LYS A 67 10.91 -13.93 -1.30
N THR A 68 10.31 -15.05 -1.64
CA THR A 68 10.52 -16.33 -0.98
C THR A 68 11.13 -17.34 -1.97
N LYS A 69 11.44 -18.56 -1.52
CA LYS A 69 11.84 -19.66 -2.43
C LYS A 69 10.70 -20.11 -3.35
N ASP A 70 9.46 -19.81 -3.00
CA ASP A 70 8.27 -20.36 -3.66
C ASP A 70 7.58 -19.34 -4.56
N TYR A 71 7.70 -18.04 -4.29
CA TYR A 71 7.07 -16.96 -5.06
C TYR A 71 7.74 -15.61 -4.87
N GLU A 72 7.39 -14.68 -5.76
CA GLU A 72 7.64 -13.24 -5.67
C GLU A 72 6.30 -12.50 -5.57
N GLU A 73 6.20 -11.52 -4.65
CA GLU A 73 4.97 -10.74 -4.39
C GLU A 73 4.54 -9.97 -5.63
N ASP A 74 5.48 -9.21 -6.19
CA ASP A 74 5.26 -8.37 -7.36
C ASP A 74 5.89 -9.03 -8.58
N ALA A 75 5.06 -9.50 -9.51
CA ALA A 75 5.55 -10.29 -10.63
C ALA A 75 4.85 -9.98 -11.96
N SER A 76 4.11 -8.87 -12.08
CA SER A 76 3.35 -8.58 -13.30
C SER A 76 4.23 -8.42 -14.53
N CYS A 77 5.34 -7.69 -14.41
CA CYS A 77 6.30 -7.56 -15.51
C CYS A 77 7.14 -8.82 -15.71
N VAL A 78 7.38 -9.60 -14.66
CA VAL A 78 8.05 -10.91 -14.77
C VAL A 78 7.18 -11.90 -15.57
N VAL A 79 5.86 -11.89 -15.33
CA VAL A 79 4.90 -12.66 -16.15
C VAL A 79 4.93 -12.19 -17.61
N ALA A 80 4.92 -10.86 -17.86
CA ALA A 80 5.02 -10.32 -19.22
C ALA A 80 6.27 -10.83 -19.96
N GLN A 81 7.41 -10.89 -19.27
CA GLN A 81 8.67 -11.36 -19.85
C GLN A 81 8.70 -12.86 -20.08
N GLN A 82 8.22 -13.66 -19.13
CA GLN A 82 8.45 -15.11 -19.11
C GLN A 82 7.29 -15.94 -19.67
N VAL A 83 6.13 -15.33 -19.91
CA VAL A 83 4.93 -16.03 -20.37
C VAL A 83 4.42 -15.43 -21.68
N PRO A 84 4.83 -15.99 -22.84
CA PRO A 84 4.35 -15.55 -24.14
C PRO A 84 2.82 -15.69 -24.25
N GLY A 85 2.21 -14.81 -25.05
CA GLY A 85 0.80 -14.87 -25.40
C GLY A 85 -0.05 -13.71 -24.91
N PHE A 86 0.43 -12.90 -23.96
CA PHE A 86 -0.23 -11.66 -23.58
C PHE A 86 0.01 -10.54 -24.61
N ASP A 87 -1.02 -9.76 -24.89
CA ASP A 87 -0.93 -8.51 -25.66
C ASP A 87 -0.83 -7.29 -24.71
N ILE A 88 -1.56 -7.35 -23.59
CA ILE A 88 -1.67 -6.30 -22.57
C ILE A 88 -1.66 -6.93 -21.20
N ILE A 89 -0.96 -6.33 -20.25
CA ILE A 89 -1.09 -6.59 -18.81
C ILE A 89 -1.40 -5.27 -18.11
N MET A 90 -2.62 -5.17 -17.59
CA MET A 90 -3.05 -4.10 -16.69
C MET A 90 -2.86 -4.59 -15.26
N PHE A 91 -2.17 -3.81 -14.46
CA PHE A 91 -1.81 -4.25 -13.12
C PHE A 91 -1.83 -3.10 -12.11
N GLY A 92 -1.62 -3.40 -10.85
CA GLY A 92 -1.55 -2.48 -9.71
C GLY A 92 -1.03 -3.22 -8.49
N HIS A 93 -1.06 -2.63 -7.32
CA HIS A 93 -0.62 -3.11 -6.02
C HIS A 93 0.57 -2.32 -5.45
N ASP A 94 1.61 -2.07 -6.24
CA ASP A 94 2.78 -1.32 -5.80
C ASP A 94 2.56 0.21 -5.78
N HIS A 95 1.36 0.65 -6.17
CA HIS A 95 0.94 2.06 -6.19
C HIS A 95 1.84 2.98 -7.05
N THR A 96 2.49 2.42 -8.05
CA THR A 96 3.46 3.14 -8.89
C THR A 96 2.93 3.30 -10.31
N ARG A 97 2.97 4.50 -10.87
CA ARG A 97 2.60 4.72 -12.27
C ARG A 97 3.58 4.05 -13.20
N PHE A 98 3.08 3.20 -14.09
CA PHE A 98 3.88 2.51 -15.08
C PHE A 98 3.15 2.41 -16.42
N ASN A 99 3.86 2.66 -17.53
CA ASN A 99 3.33 2.51 -18.88
C ASN A 99 4.48 2.26 -19.85
N GLN A 100 4.80 1.00 -20.07
CA GLN A 100 5.88 0.59 -20.96
C GLN A 100 5.55 -0.72 -21.69
N LYS A 101 6.19 -0.90 -22.84
CA LYS A 101 6.19 -2.17 -23.56
C LYS A 101 7.38 -3.02 -23.12
N ILE A 102 7.11 -4.24 -22.71
CA ILE A 102 8.10 -5.22 -22.26
C ILE A 102 8.21 -6.31 -23.31
N LYS A 103 9.44 -6.65 -23.72
CA LYS A 103 9.68 -7.78 -24.62
C LYS A 103 9.66 -9.08 -23.83
N ASN A 104 8.85 -10.03 -24.30
CA ASN A 104 8.87 -11.39 -23.76
C ASN A 104 10.00 -12.24 -24.30
N ILE A 105 10.13 -13.49 -23.82
CA ILE A 105 11.18 -14.44 -24.25
C ILE A 105 11.12 -14.81 -25.73
N GLU A 106 10.03 -14.51 -26.45
CA GLU A 106 9.91 -14.67 -27.91
C GLU A 106 10.18 -13.37 -28.67
N GLY A 107 10.58 -12.31 -27.96
CA GLY A 107 10.85 -10.99 -28.56
C GLY A 107 9.60 -10.17 -28.89
N LYS A 108 8.40 -10.62 -28.55
CA LYS A 108 7.14 -9.88 -28.75
C LYS A 108 6.94 -8.85 -27.64
N GLU A 109 6.41 -7.69 -28.02
CA GLU A 109 6.07 -6.64 -27.09
C GLU A 109 4.74 -6.89 -26.39
N VAL A 110 4.71 -6.70 -25.08
CA VAL A 110 3.52 -6.73 -24.23
C VAL A 110 3.39 -5.35 -23.59
N LEU A 111 2.23 -4.68 -23.74
CA LEU A 111 1.97 -3.46 -23.00
C LEU A 111 1.73 -3.79 -21.53
N CYS A 112 2.55 -3.20 -20.64
CA CYS A 112 2.38 -3.27 -19.18
C CYS A 112 2.01 -1.87 -18.69
N ILE A 113 0.85 -1.76 -17.99
CA ILE A 113 0.32 -0.47 -17.57
C ILE A 113 -0.29 -0.54 -16.17
N ASP A 114 0.11 0.39 -15.29
CA ASP A 114 -0.35 0.56 -13.92
C ASP A 114 -0.76 2.03 -13.69
N PRO A 115 -2.00 2.30 -13.24
CA PRO A 115 -2.48 3.64 -12.93
C PRO A 115 -2.06 4.17 -11.56
N ALA A 116 -1.32 3.41 -10.77
CA ALA A 116 -1.07 3.62 -9.35
C ALA A 116 -2.34 3.45 -8.48
N ASN A 117 -2.55 4.34 -7.50
CA ASN A 117 -3.59 4.19 -6.48
C ASN A 117 -4.56 5.38 -6.42
N ASN A 118 -5.57 5.28 -5.53
CA ASN A 118 -6.53 6.33 -5.19
C ASN A 118 -7.40 6.83 -6.36
N ALA A 119 -7.50 6.07 -7.45
CA ALA A 119 -8.27 6.44 -8.64
C ALA A 119 -7.95 7.83 -9.22
N MET A 120 -6.74 8.34 -8.98
CA MET A 120 -6.28 9.61 -9.55
C MET A 120 -5.95 9.50 -11.04
N THR A 121 -5.67 8.30 -11.49
CA THR A 121 -5.29 8.00 -12.87
C THR A 121 -6.06 6.79 -13.36
N VAL A 122 -6.44 6.79 -14.63
CA VAL A 122 -7.03 5.63 -15.31
C VAL A 122 -6.04 5.10 -16.35
N ALA A 123 -5.81 3.79 -16.32
CA ALA A 123 -5.03 3.13 -17.36
C ALA A 123 -5.92 2.84 -18.57
N GLN A 124 -5.60 3.45 -19.70
CA GLN A 124 -6.26 3.22 -20.98
C GLN A 124 -5.31 2.46 -21.91
N ALA A 125 -5.79 1.37 -22.51
CA ALA A 125 -5.07 0.65 -23.54
C ALA A 125 -5.88 0.65 -24.83
N ASP A 126 -5.33 1.25 -25.87
CA ASP A 126 -5.94 1.31 -27.20
C ASP A 126 -5.35 0.19 -28.08
N LEU A 127 -6.24 -0.64 -28.61
CA LEU A 127 -5.88 -1.80 -29.40
C LEU A 127 -6.45 -1.66 -30.82
N THR A 128 -5.57 -1.47 -31.79
CA THR A 128 -5.92 -1.43 -33.21
C THR A 128 -5.61 -2.78 -33.84
N LEU A 129 -6.62 -3.38 -34.48
CA LEU A 129 -6.53 -4.68 -35.10
C LEU A 129 -6.70 -4.60 -36.61
N THR A 130 -5.83 -5.28 -37.36
CA THR A 130 -6.03 -5.50 -38.80
C THR A 130 -6.61 -6.90 -39.01
N LEU A 131 -7.75 -6.97 -39.70
CA LEU A 131 -8.40 -8.24 -40.02
C LEU A 131 -8.26 -8.55 -41.51
N LYS A 132 -7.94 -9.81 -41.83
CA LYS A 132 -7.94 -10.34 -43.17
C LYS A 132 -8.73 -11.66 -43.16
N ASN A 133 -9.78 -11.73 -43.95
CA ASN A 133 -10.69 -12.91 -44.01
C ASN A 133 -11.24 -13.28 -42.63
N GLY A 134 -11.61 -12.29 -41.79
CA GLY A 134 -12.15 -12.50 -40.44
C GLY A 134 -11.11 -12.92 -39.39
N LYS A 135 -9.82 -13.00 -39.72
CA LYS A 135 -8.73 -13.32 -38.80
C LYS A 135 -7.88 -12.09 -38.50
N VAL A 136 -7.48 -11.93 -37.25
CA VAL A 136 -6.54 -10.87 -36.84
C VAL A 136 -5.16 -11.19 -37.40
N THR A 137 -4.62 -10.29 -38.21
CA THR A 137 -3.30 -10.43 -38.85
C THR A 137 -2.25 -9.47 -38.30
N ASN A 138 -2.68 -8.38 -37.68
CA ASN A 138 -1.79 -7.43 -36.99
C ASN A 138 -2.48 -6.83 -35.77
N LYS A 139 -1.69 -6.53 -34.75
CA LYS A 139 -2.12 -5.87 -33.51
C LYS A 139 -1.19 -4.71 -33.21
N GLN A 140 -1.74 -3.55 -32.92
CA GLN A 140 -1.01 -2.41 -32.42
C GLN A 140 -1.62 -2.00 -31.08
N VAL A 141 -0.81 -1.94 -30.04
CA VAL A 141 -1.25 -1.60 -28.69
C VAL A 141 -0.52 -0.36 -28.24
N THR A 142 -1.27 0.61 -27.71
CA THR A 142 -0.74 1.82 -27.07
C THR A 142 -1.39 2.00 -25.71
N GLY A 143 -0.63 2.48 -24.73
CA GLY A 143 -1.10 2.75 -23.38
C GLY A 143 -1.08 4.25 -23.09
N THR A 144 -2.07 4.71 -22.34
CA THR A 144 -2.16 6.09 -21.84
C THR A 144 -2.58 6.08 -20.37
N LEU A 145 -1.89 6.85 -19.55
CA LEU A 145 -2.32 7.15 -18.18
C LEU A 145 -3.08 8.47 -18.17
N VAL A 146 -4.39 8.40 -17.98
CA VAL A 146 -5.29 9.56 -18.01
C VAL A 146 -5.47 10.07 -16.57
N ASP A 147 -5.00 11.29 -16.31
CA ASP A 147 -5.25 11.96 -15.03
C ASP A 147 -6.72 12.42 -14.97
N VAL A 148 -7.45 11.91 -13.96
CA VAL A 148 -8.88 12.23 -13.78
C VAL A 148 -9.14 13.17 -12.60
N THR A 149 -8.09 13.63 -11.92
CA THR A 149 -8.21 14.45 -10.70
C THR A 149 -8.92 15.80 -10.92
N LYS A 150 -8.89 16.29 -12.13
CA LYS A 150 -9.50 17.59 -12.52
C LYS A 150 -10.76 17.44 -13.37
N LEU A 151 -11.19 16.22 -13.63
CA LEU A 151 -12.43 16.00 -14.38
C LEU A 151 -13.65 16.32 -13.51
N PRO A 152 -14.74 16.81 -14.12
CA PRO A 152 -15.98 16.99 -13.38
C PRO A 152 -16.53 15.64 -12.90
N ILE A 153 -17.23 15.68 -11.79
CA ILE A 153 -17.94 14.49 -11.26
C ILE A 153 -19.08 14.14 -12.22
N ASP A 154 -19.25 12.86 -12.50
CA ASP A 154 -20.38 12.35 -13.28
C ASP A 154 -21.66 12.42 -12.43
N GLU A 155 -22.59 13.28 -12.86
CA GLU A 155 -23.84 13.55 -12.11
C GLU A 155 -24.78 12.34 -12.13
N GLU A 156 -24.83 11.56 -13.20
CA GLU A 156 -25.67 10.36 -13.30
C GLU A 156 -25.16 9.28 -12.36
N TYR A 157 -23.86 9.06 -12.32
CA TYR A 157 -23.20 8.15 -11.37
C TYR A 157 -23.50 8.57 -9.92
N MET A 158 -23.35 9.84 -9.59
CA MET A 158 -23.64 10.35 -8.25
C MET A 158 -25.11 10.20 -7.86
N ALA A 159 -26.03 10.45 -8.79
CA ALA A 159 -27.46 10.28 -8.56
C ALA A 159 -27.81 8.80 -8.32
N HIS A 160 -27.18 7.89 -9.06
CA HIS A 160 -27.40 6.45 -8.91
C HIS A 160 -26.96 5.93 -7.53
N PHE A 161 -25.82 6.37 -7.04
CA PHE A 161 -25.26 5.91 -5.75
C PHE A 161 -25.65 6.78 -4.55
N LYS A 162 -26.45 7.81 -4.76
CA LYS A 162 -26.88 8.73 -3.67
C LYS A 162 -27.44 8.02 -2.43
N PRO A 163 -28.32 6.99 -2.56
CA PRO A 163 -28.85 6.30 -1.38
C PRO A 163 -27.78 5.59 -0.54
N GLU A 164 -26.75 5.00 -1.20
CA GLU A 164 -25.63 4.32 -0.55
C GLU A 164 -24.71 5.35 0.13
N ILE A 165 -24.40 6.44 -0.55
CA ILE A 165 -23.61 7.55 -0.01
C ILE A 165 -24.28 8.14 1.24
N GLU A 166 -25.58 8.35 1.21
CA GLU A 166 -26.34 8.87 2.36
C GLU A 166 -26.28 7.91 3.57
N LYS A 167 -26.39 6.60 3.34
CA LYS A 167 -26.26 5.59 4.40
C LYS A 167 -24.86 5.60 5.02
N VAL A 168 -23.82 5.67 4.18
CA VAL A 168 -22.43 5.76 4.65
C VAL A 168 -22.23 7.04 5.46
N ASN A 169 -22.71 8.20 4.96
CA ASN A 169 -22.58 9.46 5.66
C ASN A 169 -23.31 9.44 7.03
N GLN A 170 -24.52 8.87 7.11
CA GLN A 170 -25.22 8.69 8.40
C GLN A 170 -24.40 7.88 9.40
N TYR A 171 -23.67 6.86 8.95
CA TYR A 171 -22.82 6.05 9.82
C TYR A 171 -21.56 6.81 10.25
N VAL A 172 -20.84 7.40 9.31
CA VAL A 172 -19.53 8.02 9.58
C VAL A 172 -19.65 9.38 10.28
N ASP A 173 -20.79 10.07 10.13
CA ASP A 173 -21.09 11.34 10.81
C ASP A 173 -21.48 11.20 12.28
N ARG A 174 -21.68 9.97 12.74
CA ARG A 174 -22.05 9.69 14.12
C ARG A 174 -20.96 10.16 15.09
N ILE A 175 -21.35 11.00 16.06
CA ILE A 175 -20.46 11.47 17.12
C ILE A 175 -20.19 10.31 18.09
N ILE A 176 -18.91 10.06 18.38
CA ILE A 176 -18.41 8.99 19.26
C ILE A 176 -17.67 9.53 20.48
N GLY A 177 -17.35 10.81 20.53
CA GLY A 177 -16.64 11.44 21.62
C GLY A 177 -16.46 12.93 21.43
N ASN A 178 -15.64 13.53 22.27
CA ASN A 178 -15.23 14.92 22.16
C ASN A 178 -13.73 15.04 22.53
N ILE A 179 -13.02 15.90 21.84
CA ILE A 179 -11.61 16.19 22.11
C ILE A 179 -11.45 17.69 22.38
N GLU A 180 -10.72 18.04 23.43
CA GLU A 180 -10.58 19.46 23.83
C GLU A 180 -9.66 20.24 22.92
N ASN A 181 -8.59 19.62 22.45
CA ASN A 181 -7.54 20.25 21.63
C ASN A 181 -7.39 19.52 20.30
N THR A 182 -7.14 20.28 19.23
CA THR A 182 -6.76 19.67 17.94
C THR A 182 -5.43 18.94 18.08
N ILE A 183 -5.39 17.69 17.62
CA ILE A 183 -4.15 16.86 17.58
C ILE A 183 -3.73 16.66 16.13
N TYR A 184 -2.41 16.65 15.90
CA TYR A 184 -1.80 16.61 14.57
C TYR A 184 -0.86 15.42 14.43
N THR A 185 -0.94 14.69 13.33
CA THR A 185 0.01 13.60 13.01
C THR A 185 1.43 14.10 12.86
N ARG A 186 1.60 15.30 12.32
CA ARG A 186 2.91 15.94 12.11
C ARG A 186 3.76 15.97 13.37
N ASP A 187 3.16 16.23 14.52
CA ASP A 187 3.89 16.35 15.78
C ASP A 187 4.59 15.04 16.18
N SER A 188 4.03 13.89 15.76
CA SER A 188 4.58 12.56 16.03
C SER A 188 5.93 12.30 15.37
N TYR A 189 6.27 13.06 14.34
CA TYR A 189 7.56 12.90 13.64
C TYR A 189 8.73 13.54 14.37
N PHE A 190 8.46 14.35 15.38
CA PHE A 190 9.45 15.10 16.12
C PHE A 190 9.55 14.70 17.60
N GLY A 191 8.85 13.65 18.00
CA GLY A 191 8.87 13.11 19.36
C GLY A 191 7.49 12.71 19.86
N SER A 192 7.34 12.67 21.16
CA SER A 192 6.07 12.39 21.84
C SER A 192 5.00 13.40 21.42
N SER A 193 3.81 12.93 21.08
CA SER A 193 2.72 13.76 20.60
C SER A 193 1.38 13.26 21.06
N ALA A 194 0.42 14.18 21.23
CA ALA A 194 -0.94 13.81 21.60
C ALA A 194 -1.62 12.86 20.60
N PHE A 195 -1.25 12.95 19.31
CA PHE A 195 -1.81 12.07 18.28
C PHE A 195 -1.33 10.62 18.45
N ASN A 196 -0.01 10.41 18.51
CA ASN A 196 0.53 9.06 18.63
C ASN A 196 0.30 8.46 20.01
N ASP A 197 0.39 9.28 21.05
CA ASP A 197 0.12 8.86 22.43
C ASP A 197 -1.33 8.41 22.61
N PHE A 198 -2.30 8.99 21.89
CA PHE A 198 -3.68 8.54 21.92
C PHE A 198 -3.82 7.10 21.42
N ILE A 199 -3.15 6.74 20.31
CA ILE A 199 -3.15 5.38 19.77
C ILE A 199 -2.44 4.42 20.72
N LEU A 200 -1.21 4.76 21.11
CA LEU A 200 -0.39 3.93 21.99
C LEU A 200 -1.07 3.64 23.34
N ASN A 201 -1.71 4.65 23.94
CA ASN A 201 -2.43 4.47 25.19
C ASN A 201 -3.69 3.60 25.00
N LEU A 202 -4.38 3.73 23.86
CA LEU A 202 -5.51 2.85 23.53
C LEU A 202 -5.06 1.38 23.40
N GLU A 203 -3.95 1.13 22.71
CA GLU A 203 -3.36 -0.21 22.58
C GLU A 203 -3.00 -0.80 23.95
N LEU A 204 -2.32 -0.03 24.81
CA LEU A 204 -2.02 -0.45 26.17
C LEU A 204 -3.28 -0.73 27.00
N GLN A 205 -4.31 0.09 26.84
CA GLN A 205 -5.57 -0.09 27.56
C GLN A 205 -6.33 -1.35 27.12
N ILE A 206 -6.32 -1.66 25.83
CA ILE A 206 -6.99 -2.85 25.26
C ILE A 206 -6.23 -4.12 25.64
N THR A 207 -4.92 -4.14 25.44
CA THR A 207 -4.08 -5.33 25.55
C THR A 207 -3.62 -5.62 26.97
N LYS A 208 -3.52 -4.59 27.81
CA LYS A 208 -2.85 -4.64 29.14
C LYS A 208 -1.38 -5.04 29.02
N ALA A 209 -0.77 -4.82 27.86
CA ALA A 209 0.66 -5.00 27.67
C ALA A 209 1.46 -3.94 28.44
N ASP A 210 2.74 -4.21 28.67
CA ASP A 210 3.63 -3.26 29.36
C ASP A 210 4.09 -2.13 28.43
N ILE A 211 4.19 -2.41 27.13
CA ILE A 211 4.71 -1.51 26.11
C ILE A 211 3.84 -1.64 24.86
N ALA A 212 3.58 -0.53 24.18
CA ALA A 212 2.96 -0.47 22.86
C ALA A 212 3.90 0.20 21.86
N PHE A 213 3.77 -0.18 20.58
CA PHE A 213 4.48 0.41 19.46
C PHE A 213 3.50 0.83 18.39
N ASN A 214 3.65 2.04 17.86
CA ASN A 214 2.84 2.53 16.75
C ASN A 214 3.60 3.56 15.93
N ALA A 215 3.28 3.63 14.64
CA ALA A 215 3.84 4.58 13.68
C ALA A 215 2.80 5.63 13.26
N PRO A 216 3.20 6.91 13.07
CA PRO A 216 2.34 7.93 12.50
C PRO A 216 2.20 7.71 10.99
N LEU A 217 1.09 7.11 10.56
CA LEU A 217 0.88 6.63 9.18
C LEU A 217 0.71 7.76 8.14
N GLN A 218 0.43 9.00 8.58
CA GLN A 218 0.20 10.16 7.74
C GLN A 218 0.93 11.37 8.29
N PHE A 219 1.32 12.31 7.42
CA PHE A 219 2.02 13.53 7.85
C PHE A 219 1.08 14.70 8.14
N ASP A 220 0.05 14.92 7.32
CA ASP A 220 -0.82 16.09 7.36
C ASP A 220 -2.26 15.78 7.81
N ALA A 221 -2.47 14.72 8.59
CA ALA A 221 -3.76 14.46 9.19
C ALA A 221 -3.92 15.17 10.54
N SER A 222 -5.17 15.42 10.93
CA SER A 222 -5.49 15.98 12.24
C SER A 222 -6.88 15.56 12.68
N ILE A 223 -7.11 15.51 14.00
CA ILE A 223 -8.45 15.46 14.60
C ILE A 223 -8.69 16.81 15.25
N LYS A 224 -9.74 17.49 14.82
CA LYS A 224 -10.08 18.85 15.29
C LYS A 224 -10.67 18.81 16.68
N ALA A 225 -10.40 19.87 17.47
CA ALA A 225 -11.09 20.09 18.74
C ALA A 225 -12.62 20.15 18.53
N GLY A 226 -13.35 19.56 19.48
CA GLY A 226 -14.82 19.47 19.44
C GLY A 226 -15.32 18.03 19.27
N PRO A 227 -16.52 17.84 18.73
CA PRO A 227 -17.11 16.51 18.53
C PRO A 227 -16.27 15.65 17.60
N VAL A 228 -15.93 14.46 18.04
CA VAL A 228 -15.22 13.44 17.25
C VAL A 228 -16.22 12.50 16.62
N ARG A 229 -16.10 12.29 15.34
CA ARG A 229 -16.98 11.42 14.54
C ARG A 229 -16.29 10.11 14.16
N VAL A 230 -17.08 9.12 13.74
CA VAL A 230 -16.53 7.88 13.18
C VAL A 230 -15.58 8.17 12.01
N ALA A 231 -15.92 9.15 11.14
CA ALA A 231 -15.07 9.60 10.04
C ALA A 231 -13.66 10.02 10.47
N ASP A 232 -13.52 10.64 11.66
CA ASP A 232 -12.23 11.10 12.17
C ASP A 232 -11.29 9.94 12.51
N MET A 233 -11.83 8.75 12.78
CA MET A 233 -11.02 7.57 13.09
C MET A 233 -10.21 7.11 11.87
N PHE A 234 -10.69 7.32 10.66
CA PHE A 234 -9.94 7.03 9.43
C PHE A 234 -8.75 8.00 9.24
N ASN A 235 -8.77 9.17 9.87
CA ASN A 235 -7.62 10.06 9.93
C ASN A 235 -6.61 9.64 11.00
N LEU A 236 -7.07 8.96 12.05
CA LEU A 236 -6.23 8.45 13.11
C LEU A 236 -5.53 7.14 12.67
N TYR A 237 -6.33 6.16 12.24
CA TYR A 237 -5.83 4.85 11.82
C TYR A 237 -6.79 4.23 10.79
N ARG A 238 -6.42 4.24 9.52
CA ARG A 238 -7.30 3.85 8.41
C ARG A 238 -7.16 2.41 7.94
N PHE A 239 -6.19 1.68 8.47
CA PHE A 239 -5.92 0.31 8.06
C PHE A 239 -6.58 -0.69 9.01
N GLU A 240 -7.12 -1.75 8.46
CA GLU A 240 -7.67 -2.87 9.21
C GLU A 240 -6.54 -3.85 9.55
N ASN A 241 -5.79 -3.55 10.61
CA ASN A 241 -4.70 -4.37 11.09
C ASN A 241 -5.09 -5.10 12.38
N GLN A 242 -4.42 -6.20 12.66
CA GLN A 242 -4.58 -6.94 13.90
C GLN A 242 -3.58 -6.47 14.94
N LEU A 243 -4.05 -6.28 16.16
CA LEU A 243 -3.21 -5.96 17.31
C LEU A 243 -2.63 -7.24 17.89
N TYR A 244 -1.30 -7.36 17.89
CA TYR A 244 -0.60 -8.50 18.42
C TYR A 244 0.06 -8.17 19.76
N VAL A 245 0.03 -9.14 20.70
CA VAL A 245 0.78 -9.05 21.95
C VAL A 245 1.89 -10.09 21.89
N MET A 246 3.12 -9.65 22.06
CA MET A 246 4.32 -10.48 21.97
C MET A 246 5.13 -10.37 23.27
N ARG A 247 5.83 -11.45 23.64
CA ARG A 247 6.84 -11.39 24.70
C ARG A 247 8.18 -11.02 24.08
N MET A 248 8.77 -9.93 24.54
CA MET A 248 10.05 -9.42 24.08
C MET A 248 10.99 -9.14 25.25
N THR A 249 12.27 -9.29 25.03
CA THR A 249 13.32 -8.84 25.96
C THR A 249 13.59 -7.35 25.76
N GLY A 250 14.19 -6.69 26.77
CA GLY A 250 14.57 -5.28 26.64
C GLY A 250 15.55 -5.00 25.50
N GLU A 251 16.39 -5.99 25.16
CA GLU A 251 17.32 -5.87 24.03
C GLU A 251 16.59 -5.97 22.66
N GLU A 252 15.58 -6.81 22.55
CA GLU A 252 14.73 -6.88 21.35
C GLU A 252 13.94 -5.59 21.17
N ILE A 253 13.37 -5.05 22.24
CA ILE A 253 12.68 -3.75 22.24
C ILE A 253 13.63 -2.63 21.78
N ARG A 254 14.84 -2.59 22.34
CA ARG A 254 15.85 -1.60 21.94
C ARG A 254 16.20 -1.72 20.46
N LYS A 255 16.43 -2.94 19.97
CA LYS A 255 16.74 -3.20 18.56
C LYS A 255 15.60 -2.84 17.63
N HIS A 256 14.35 -3.10 18.02
CA HIS A 256 13.17 -2.71 17.26
C HIS A 256 13.11 -1.18 17.10
N LEU A 257 13.30 -0.44 18.20
CA LEU A 257 13.33 1.02 18.15
C LEU A 257 14.52 1.55 17.34
N GLU A 258 15.72 0.95 17.46
CA GLU A 258 16.87 1.32 16.63
C GLU A 258 16.55 1.16 15.14
N MET A 259 16.00 0.01 14.74
CA MET A 259 15.60 -0.24 13.37
C MET A 259 14.57 0.80 12.87
N SER A 260 13.62 1.18 13.71
CA SER A 260 12.64 2.20 13.40
C SER A 260 13.29 3.57 13.21
N TYR A 261 14.04 4.03 14.20
CA TYR A 261 14.66 5.35 14.14
C TYR A 261 15.77 5.47 13.09
N ASP A 262 16.48 4.41 12.76
CA ASP A 262 17.46 4.40 11.66
C ASP A 262 16.81 4.61 10.28
N GLN A 263 15.53 4.28 10.13
CA GLN A 263 14.75 4.57 8.92
C GLN A 263 14.13 5.96 8.92
N TRP A 264 13.96 6.55 10.08
CA TRP A 264 13.18 7.77 10.32
C TRP A 264 14.05 9.01 10.45
N VAL A 265 15.06 8.97 11.36
CA VAL A 265 15.86 10.14 11.70
C VAL A 265 17.27 10.06 11.13
N ASN A 266 17.77 11.23 10.75
CA ASN A 266 19.15 11.38 10.28
C ASN A 266 20.16 11.16 11.41
N THR A 267 21.41 10.85 11.06
CA THR A 267 22.56 11.00 11.96
C THR A 267 23.09 12.42 11.80
N MET A 268 22.69 13.29 12.73
CA MET A 268 23.04 14.71 12.69
C MET A 268 24.50 14.95 13.09
N LYS A 269 25.22 15.71 12.29
CA LYS A 269 26.60 16.15 12.55
C LYS A 269 26.66 17.63 12.98
N SER A 270 25.59 18.36 12.69
CA SER A 270 25.42 19.79 12.99
C SER A 270 23.98 20.05 13.44
N PRO A 271 23.74 21.07 14.30
CA PRO A 271 22.38 21.53 14.61
C PRO A 271 21.59 22.00 13.39
N ASP A 272 22.25 22.34 12.31
CA ASP A 272 21.62 22.80 11.06
C ASP A 272 21.20 21.65 10.12
N ASP A 273 21.56 20.40 10.45
CA ASP A 273 21.18 19.23 9.67
C ASP A 273 19.68 18.95 9.83
N HIS A 274 19.05 18.45 8.77
CA HIS A 274 17.66 17.96 8.86
C HIS A 274 17.58 16.79 9.85
N LEU A 275 16.63 16.88 10.78
CA LEU A 275 16.35 15.79 11.71
C LEU A 275 15.82 14.55 10.99
N LEU A 276 14.92 14.75 10.04
CA LEU A 276 14.25 13.65 9.33
C LEU A 276 15.05 13.23 8.09
N LEU A 277 15.07 11.92 7.82
CA LEU A 277 15.63 11.36 6.59
C LEU A 277 14.70 11.64 5.41
N LEU A 278 15.03 12.67 4.65
CA LEU A 278 14.28 13.06 3.46
C LEU A 278 14.86 12.41 2.21
N ALA A 279 14.00 12.11 1.25
CA ALA A 279 14.39 11.64 -0.07
C ALA A 279 14.52 12.81 -1.05
N ASP A 280 15.46 12.68 -1.98
CA ASP A 280 15.63 13.64 -3.08
C ASP A 280 14.54 13.48 -4.17
N THR A 281 13.58 12.58 -3.95
CA THR A 281 12.50 12.24 -4.88
C THR A 281 11.27 13.10 -4.64
N ARG A 282 11.21 14.22 -5.33
CA ARG A 282 9.97 14.98 -5.49
C ARG A 282 8.99 14.16 -6.33
N GLY A 283 7.93 13.63 -5.71
CA GLY A 283 6.82 13.02 -6.44
C GLY A 283 6.36 11.63 -5.99
N ASP A 284 7.03 11.00 -5.05
CA ASP A 284 6.52 9.77 -4.44
C ASP A 284 5.51 10.12 -3.33
N ALA A 285 4.21 10.12 -3.70
CA ALA A 285 3.12 10.46 -2.78
C ALA A 285 3.03 9.49 -1.58
N GLN A 286 3.52 8.26 -1.69
CA GLN A 286 3.51 7.30 -0.60
C GLN A 286 4.56 7.59 0.48
N ARG A 287 5.70 8.12 0.08
CA ARG A 287 6.80 8.41 1.01
C ARG A 287 6.71 9.81 1.62
N LEU A 288 5.78 10.65 1.17
CA LEU A 288 5.57 12.00 1.70
C LEU A 288 6.86 12.86 1.72
N GLY A 289 7.82 12.56 0.86
CA GLY A 289 9.16 13.18 0.85
C GLY A 289 10.16 12.53 1.80
N PHE A 290 9.79 11.49 2.54
CA PHE A 290 10.73 10.71 3.35
C PHE A 290 11.52 9.70 2.52
N LYS A 291 12.70 9.36 3.00
CA LYS A 291 13.53 8.32 2.38
C LYS A 291 12.90 6.93 2.49
N ASN A 292 12.22 6.66 3.60
CA ASN A 292 11.60 5.37 3.92
C ASN A 292 10.11 5.53 4.18
N PHE A 293 9.38 4.43 4.23
CA PHE A 293 7.93 4.42 4.48
C PHE A 293 7.62 4.74 5.94
N THR A 294 6.68 5.66 6.16
CA THR A 294 6.32 6.16 7.50
C THR A 294 5.65 5.10 8.38
N PHE A 295 5.08 4.05 7.81
CA PHE A 295 4.51 2.93 8.58
C PHE A 295 5.56 2.07 9.31
N ASN A 296 6.86 2.34 9.08
CA ASN A 296 7.97 1.74 9.82
C ASN A 296 8.52 2.67 10.91
N PHE A 297 7.91 3.83 11.16
CA PHE A 297 8.41 4.83 12.09
C PHE A 297 7.80 4.65 13.48
N ASP A 298 7.95 3.46 14.04
CA ASP A 298 7.42 3.15 15.36
C ASP A 298 8.08 3.98 16.45
N SER A 299 7.26 4.55 17.31
CA SER A 299 7.64 5.00 18.65
C SER A 299 6.97 4.12 19.70
N ALA A 300 7.32 4.27 20.96
CA ALA A 300 6.83 3.42 22.03
C ALA A 300 6.20 4.21 23.18
N ALA A 301 5.16 3.63 23.81
CA ALA A 301 4.68 4.01 25.12
C ALA A 301 4.89 2.86 26.13
N GLY A 302 4.89 3.18 27.43
CA GLY A 302 5.18 2.22 28.49
C GLY A 302 6.65 2.21 28.94
N ILE A 303 7.51 2.89 28.20
CA ILE A 303 8.93 3.11 28.53
C ILE A 303 9.33 4.56 28.36
N ASP A 304 10.28 5.01 29.19
CA ASP A 304 11.00 6.27 28.98
C ASP A 304 12.31 5.98 28.26
N TYR A 305 12.53 6.63 27.12
CA TYR A 305 13.74 6.45 26.31
C TYR A 305 14.17 7.76 25.65
N VAL A 306 15.41 7.79 25.22
CA VAL A 306 16.00 8.92 24.49
C VAL A 306 16.54 8.41 23.17
N VAL A 307 16.33 9.21 22.12
CA VAL A 307 16.92 8.99 20.79
C VAL A 307 18.00 10.04 20.57
N ASP A 308 19.27 9.64 20.66
CA ASP A 308 20.40 10.52 20.40
C ASP A 308 20.73 10.51 18.91
N VAL A 309 20.24 11.50 18.20
CA VAL A 309 20.38 11.63 16.74
C VAL A 309 21.82 11.96 16.30
N THR A 310 22.75 12.21 17.23
CA THR A 310 24.18 12.40 16.92
C THR A 310 24.92 11.06 16.80
N LYS A 311 24.32 9.97 17.25
CA LYS A 311 24.91 8.64 17.22
C LYS A 311 24.68 7.97 15.87
N PRO A 312 25.60 7.05 15.48
CA PRO A 312 25.40 6.26 14.27
C PRO A 312 24.20 5.32 14.41
N ASP A 313 23.73 4.82 13.26
CA ASP A 313 22.64 3.84 13.18
C ASP A 313 22.92 2.64 14.09
N GLY A 314 21.88 2.13 14.76
CA GLY A 314 21.94 1.05 15.74
C GLY A 314 22.43 1.45 17.13
N GLN A 315 22.75 2.74 17.36
CA GLN A 315 23.25 3.26 18.64
C GLN A 315 22.53 4.53 19.13
N LYS A 316 21.39 4.87 18.52
CA LYS A 316 20.63 6.09 18.82
C LYS A 316 19.74 5.93 20.05
N VAL A 317 19.24 4.73 20.32
CA VAL A 317 18.22 4.51 21.35
C VAL A 317 18.81 4.09 22.69
N LYS A 318 18.45 4.85 23.73
CA LYS A 318 18.76 4.51 25.12
C LYS A 318 17.46 4.42 25.93
N ILE A 319 17.09 3.19 26.33
CA ILE A 319 15.97 2.97 27.26
C ILE A 319 16.43 3.34 28.66
N LEU A 320 15.67 4.18 29.34
CA LEU A 320 15.97 4.67 30.69
C LEU A 320 15.29 3.84 31.75
N ARG A 321 13.99 3.55 31.58
CA ARG A 321 13.18 2.79 32.53
C ARG A 321 11.83 2.43 31.96
N MET A 322 11.10 1.53 32.62
CA MET A 322 9.66 1.35 32.42
C MET A 322 8.93 2.60 32.94
N SER A 323 8.02 3.15 32.15
CA SER A 323 7.17 4.26 32.57
C SER A 323 6.19 3.74 33.65
N LYS A 324 6.01 4.51 34.73
CA LYS A 324 4.89 4.25 35.62
C LYS A 324 3.61 4.72 34.93
N PHE A 325 2.67 3.84 34.72
CA PHE A 325 1.34 4.21 34.27
C PHE A 325 0.72 5.20 35.27
N THR A 326 0.62 6.45 34.91
CA THR A 326 -0.40 7.34 35.45
C THR A 326 -1.61 7.13 34.52
N SER A 327 -2.64 6.49 35.06
CA SER A 327 -3.95 6.45 34.40
C SER A 327 -4.41 7.87 34.17
N TYR A 328 -4.36 8.32 32.92
CA TYR A 328 -5.10 9.50 32.53
C TYR A 328 -6.57 9.07 32.43
N VAL A 329 -7.36 9.46 33.41
CA VAL A 329 -8.83 9.38 33.41
C VAL A 329 -9.36 10.44 32.48
#